data_28a4b5ad852fdf4d9f2a7614fac9a838
#
_entry.id   28a4b5ad852fdf4d9f2a7614fac9a838
#
_cell.length_a   1.000
_cell.length_b   1.000
_cell.length_c   1.000
_cell.angle_alpha   90.00
_cell.angle_beta   90.00
_cell.angle_gamma   90.00
#
_symmetry.space_group_name_H-M   'P 1'
#
loop_
_entity.id
_entity.type
_entity.pdbx_description
1 polymer ?
#
loop_
_entity_poly.entity_id
_entity_poly.type
_entity_poly.pdbx_seq_one_letter_code
_entity_poly.pdbx_strand_id
1 'polypeptide(L)'
;GCSKRDLDDFYAALEEADLVVIATPVYHLSFPAPLKALIDRLQRYWSARFILGKRPPISKGKRLVLLTASGSGSPEGGPLLEKQLAPPLTVIHAVLAERVHAVGADSPDFEPAPYLEAARLAAHRMV
;
A
#
# COMPACT_ATOMS: atom_id res chain seq x y z
N GLY A 1 -21.37 10.79 -0.32
CA GLY A 1 -20.45 10.50 -1.41
C GLY A 1 -19.21 11.37 -1.30
N CYS A 2 -18.05 10.79 -1.53
CA CYS A 2 -16.81 11.56 -1.67
C CYS A 2 -17.00 12.59 -2.77
N SER A 3 -16.73 13.86 -2.47
CA SER A 3 -16.72 14.87 -3.51
C SER A 3 -15.60 14.54 -4.51
N LYS A 4 -15.80 14.83 -5.78
CA LYS A 4 -14.77 14.62 -6.80
C LYS A 4 -13.41 15.26 -6.42
N ARG A 5 -13.45 16.35 -5.67
CA ARG A 5 -12.26 17.11 -5.26
C ARG A 5 -11.32 16.34 -4.33
N ASP A 6 -11.87 15.60 -3.37
CA ASP A 6 -11.04 14.89 -2.37
C ASP A 6 -10.16 13.81 -3.00
N LEU A 7 -10.66 13.17 -4.07
CA LEU A 7 -9.92 12.15 -4.79
C LEU A 7 -9.00 12.72 -5.87
N ASP A 8 -9.30 13.90 -6.41
CA ASP A 8 -8.46 14.52 -7.44
C ASP A 8 -7.07 14.83 -6.90
N ASP A 9 -6.97 15.33 -5.68
CA ASP A 9 -5.68 15.59 -5.01
C ASP A 9 -4.90 14.30 -4.77
N PHE A 10 -5.60 13.24 -4.38
CA PHE A 10 -4.99 11.91 -4.21
C PHE A 10 -4.44 11.38 -5.54
N TYR A 11 -5.20 11.44 -6.60
CA TYR A 11 -4.74 10.97 -7.91
C TYR A 11 -3.55 11.77 -8.42
N ALA A 12 -3.60 13.09 -8.29
CA ALA A 12 -2.49 13.96 -8.68
C ALA A 12 -1.21 13.61 -7.90
N ALA A 13 -1.31 13.44 -6.59
CA ALA A 13 -0.19 13.06 -5.75
C ALA A 13 0.36 11.68 -6.13
N LEU A 14 -0.51 10.71 -6.39
CA LEU A 14 -0.10 9.36 -6.78
C LEU A 14 0.63 9.37 -8.14
N GLU A 15 0.14 10.13 -9.09
CA GLU A 15 0.74 10.25 -10.43
C GLU A 15 2.14 10.85 -10.38
N GLU A 16 2.38 11.79 -9.48
CA GLU A 16 3.68 12.48 -9.32
C GLU A 16 4.67 11.72 -8.41
N ALA A 17 4.20 10.82 -7.57
CA ALA A 17 5.02 10.16 -6.57
C ALA A 17 6.07 9.24 -7.19
N ASP A 18 7.29 9.29 -6.67
CA ASP A 18 8.35 8.30 -6.90
C ASP A 18 8.29 7.17 -5.89
N LEU A 19 7.78 7.47 -4.71
CA LEU A 19 7.66 6.55 -3.59
C LEU A 19 6.27 6.65 -2.97
N VAL A 20 5.65 5.48 -2.78
CA VAL A 20 4.38 5.36 -2.08
C VAL A 20 4.61 4.54 -0.82
N VAL A 21 4.13 5.02 0.30
CA VAL A 21 4.18 4.28 1.57
C VAL A 21 2.76 3.94 1.99
N ILE A 22 2.48 2.65 2.18
CA ILE A 22 1.24 2.18 2.77
C ILE A 22 1.56 1.67 4.16
N ALA A 23 1.00 2.34 5.18
CA ALA A 23 1.07 1.89 6.57
C ALA A 23 -0.34 1.55 7.03
N THR A 24 -0.57 0.30 7.42
CA THR A 24 -1.92 -0.20 7.69
C THR A 24 -1.94 -1.29 8.74
N PRO A 25 -2.98 -1.33 9.59
CA PRO A 25 -3.26 -2.56 10.33
C PRO A 25 -3.78 -3.65 9.40
N VAL A 26 -3.73 -4.88 9.87
CA VAL A 26 -4.35 -6.03 9.20
C VAL A 26 -5.69 -6.29 9.89
N TYR A 27 -6.79 -6.13 9.16
CA TYR A 27 -8.13 -6.40 9.65
C TYR A 27 -8.72 -7.60 8.91
N HIS A 28 -9.00 -8.68 9.65
CA HIS A 28 -9.54 -9.93 9.08
C HIS A 28 -8.74 -10.41 7.86
N LEU A 29 -7.41 -10.44 8.02
CA LEU A 29 -6.45 -10.86 6.98
C LEU A 29 -6.53 -10.02 5.70
N SER A 30 -7.01 -8.76 5.80
CA SER A 30 -7.14 -7.86 4.67
C SER A 30 -6.90 -6.41 5.09
N PHE A 31 -7.14 -5.49 4.16
CA PHE A 31 -7.05 -4.05 4.40
C PHE A 31 -8.26 -3.54 5.17
N PRO A 32 -8.11 -2.51 6.01
CA PRO A 32 -9.26 -1.77 6.54
C PRO A 32 -10.12 -1.22 5.39
N ALA A 33 -11.43 -1.13 5.63
CA ALA A 33 -12.38 -0.72 4.59
C ALA A 33 -12.04 0.62 3.91
N PRO A 34 -11.63 1.69 4.62
CA PRO A 34 -11.27 2.94 3.95
C PRO A 34 -10.08 2.80 2.99
N LEU A 35 -9.06 2.04 3.38
CA LEU A 35 -7.91 1.80 2.53
C LEU A 35 -8.27 0.92 1.33
N LYS A 36 -9.08 -0.12 1.56
CA LYS A 36 -9.56 -0.98 0.46
C LYS A 36 -10.37 -0.18 -0.56
N ALA A 37 -11.23 0.73 -0.08
CA ALA A 37 -11.99 1.61 -0.97
C ALA A 37 -11.06 2.48 -1.83
N LEU A 38 -9.97 2.98 -1.25
CA LEU A 38 -8.98 3.76 -1.99
C LEU A 38 -8.25 2.90 -3.03
N ILE A 39 -7.85 1.68 -2.65
CA ILE A 39 -7.22 0.72 -3.57
C ILE A 39 -8.16 0.39 -4.74
N ASP A 40 -9.44 0.19 -4.46
CA ASP A 40 -10.43 -0.11 -5.50
C ASP A 40 -10.60 1.06 -6.50
N ARG A 41 -10.34 2.29 -6.08
CA ARG A 41 -10.35 3.46 -6.98
C ARG A 41 -9.23 3.41 -8.03
N LEU A 42 -8.19 2.64 -7.82
CA LEU A 42 -7.12 2.45 -8.80
C LEU A 42 -7.62 1.71 -10.05
N GLN A 43 -8.82 1.12 -10.00
CA GLN A 43 -9.48 0.51 -11.14
C GLN A 43 -9.63 1.48 -12.32
N ARG A 44 -9.67 2.79 -12.06
CA ARG A 44 -9.72 3.81 -13.14
C ARG A 44 -8.51 3.71 -14.07
N TYR A 45 -7.33 3.40 -13.53
CA TYR A 45 -6.10 3.27 -14.33
C TYR A 45 -6.12 2.01 -15.17
N TRP A 46 -6.65 0.91 -14.61
CA TRP A 46 -6.88 -0.31 -15.36
C TRP A 46 -7.84 -0.08 -16.52
N SER A 47 -8.95 0.57 -16.24
CA SER A 47 -9.97 0.88 -17.26
C SER A 47 -9.43 1.78 -18.37
N ALA A 48 -8.66 2.80 -18.01
CA ALA A 48 -8.04 3.69 -19.00
C ALA A 48 -7.09 2.92 -19.92
N ARG A 49 -6.29 2.01 -19.36
CA ARG A 49 -5.28 1.26 -20.11
C ARG A 49 -5.89 0.15 -20.98
N PHE A 50 -6.78 -0.66 -20.42
CA PHE A 50 -7.23 -1.90 -21.05
C PHE A 50 -8.57 -1.79 -21.77
N ILE A 51 -9.45 -0.89 -21.35
CA ILE A 51 -10.78 -0.72 -21.95
C ILE A 51 -10.79 0.46 -22.93
N LEU A 52 -10.26 1.60 -22.50
CA LEU A 52 -10.32 2.84 -23.30
C LEU A 52 -9.13 2.99 -24.26
N GLY A 53 -8.13 2.13 -24.17
CA GLY A 53 -6.93 2.19 -25.01
C GLY A 53 -6.12 3.49 -24.87
N LYS A 54 -6.36 4.24 -23.80
CA LYS A 54 -5.63 5.49 -23.53
C LYS A 54 -4.34 5.18 -22.79
N ARG A 55 -3.32 5.99 -23.03
CA ARG A 55 -2.14 5.96 -22.16
C ARG A 55 -2.59 6.32 -20.75
N PRO A 56 -2.33 5.45 -19.74
CA PRO A 56 -2.69 5.80 -18.38
C PRO A 56 -1.93 7.06 -17.96
N PRO A 57 -2.55 7.96 -17.19
CA PRO A 57 -1.87 9.14 -16.65
C PRO A 57 -0.69 8.74 -15.77
N ILE A 58 -0.70 7.55 -15.20
CA ILE A 58 0.43 6.98 -14.48
C ILE A 58 1.31 6.20 -15.46
N SER A 59 2.36 6.84 -15.94
CA SER A 59 3.42 6.20 -16.73
C SER A 59 4.73 6.12 -15.96
N LYS A 60 4.89 6.93 -14.91
CA LYS A 60 6.09 7.00 -14.11
C LYS A 60 6.21 5.80 -13.17
N GLY A 61 7.30 5.06 -13.29
CA GLY A 61 7.61 3.97 -12.37
C GLY A 61 7.77 4.49 -10.95
N LYS A 62 7.29 3.72 -9.97
CA LYS A 62 7.37 4.08 -8.56
C LYS A 62 7.68 2.87 -7.69
N ARG A 63 8.20 3.14 -6.51
CA ARG A 63 8.46 2.12 -5.50
C ARG A 63 7.42 2.22 -4.40
N LEU A 64 7.07 1.09 -3.83
CA LEU A 64 6.13 1.04 -2.72
C LEU A 64 6.79 0.37 -1.51
N VAL A 65 6.57 0.96 -0.35
CA VAL A 65 6.92 0.39 0.95
C VAL A 65 5.62 0.02 1.66
N LEU A 66 5.53 -1.22 2.12
CA LEU A 66 4.38 -1.70 2.87
C LEU A 66 4.76 -1.94 4.33
N LEU A 67 4.09 -1.24 5.24
CA LEU A 67 4.23 -1.39 6.67
C LEU A 67 2.90 -1.91 7.22
N THR A 68 2.91 -3.08 7.86
CA THR A 68 1.70 -3.66 8.44
C THR A 68 1.86 -3.94 9.92
N ALA A 69 0.75 -3.94 10.63
CA ALA A 69 0.68 -4.37 12.02
C ALA A 69 -0.50 -5.32 12.20
N SER A 70 -0.22 -6.52 12.70
CA SER A 70 -1.23 -7.52 13.05
C SER A 70 -1.34 -7.61 14.57
N GLY A 71 -2.55 -7.62 15.10
CA GLY A 71 -2.79 -7.80 16.53
C GLY A 71 -2.44 -9.19 17.00
N SER A 72 -2.81 -10.23 16.24
CA SER A 72 -2.52 -11.62 16.58
C SER A 72 -1.06 -11.99 16.34
N GLY A 73 -0.63 -13.09 16.96
CA GLY A 73 0.70 -13.66 16.73
C GLY A 73 0.86 -14.41 15.41
N SER A 74 -0.19 -14.49 14.59
CA SER A 74 -0.10 -15.15 13.29
C SER A 74 0.66 -14.30 12.27
N PRO A 75 1.67 -14.85 11.59
CA PRO A 75 2.47 -14.09 10.63
C PRO A 75 1.83 -13.96 9.25
N GLU A 76 0.62 -14.45 9.05
CA GLU A 76 0.01 -14.59 7.73
C GLU A 76 -0.49 -13.28 7.13
N GLY A 77 -0.91 -12.32 7.97
CA GLY A 77 -1.61 -11.12 7.53
C GLY A 77 -0.81 -10.25 6.57
N GLY A 78 0.41 -9.90 6.94
CA GLY A 78 1.28 -9.07 6.08
C GLY A 78 1.50 -9.67 4.68
N PRO A 79 1.95 -10.92 4.58
CA PRO A 79 2.10 -11.59 3.27
C PRO A 79 0.82 -11.67 2.45
N LEU A 80 -0.34 -11.82 3.09
CA LEU A 80 -1.62 -11.80 2.37
C LEU A 80 -1.93 -10.42 1.79
N LEU A 81 -1.62 -9.34 2.51
CA LEU A 81 -1.76 -7.99 1.98
C LEU A 81 -0.84 -7.75 0.78
N GLU A 82 0.38 -8.28 0.82
CA GLU A 82 1.29 -8.20 -0.34
C GLU A 82 0.66 -8.83 -1.59
N LYS A 83 0.06 -10.00 -1.45
CA LYS A 83 -0.61 -10.68 -2.55
C LYS A 83 -1.79 -9.88 -3.10
N GLN A 84 -2.56 -9.27 -2.22
CA GLN A 84 -3.70 -8.44 -2.60
C GLN A 84 -3.27 -7.15 -3.30
N LEU A 85 -2.08 -6.64 -3.02
CA LEU A 85 -1.54 -5.45 -3.67
C LEU A 85 -0.98 -5.73 -5.07
N ALA A 86 -0.61 -6.95 -5.39
CA ALA A 86 0.07 -7.25 -6.65
C ALA A 86 -0.69 -6.74 -7.90
N PRO A 87 -2.00 -6.98 -8.08
CA PRO A 87 -2.72 -6.44 -9.21
C PRO A 87 -2.76 -4.91 -9.26
N PRO A 88 -3.16 -4.18 -8.19
CA PRO A 88 -3.17 -2.72 -8.23
C PRO A 88 -1.79 -2.11 -8.43
N LEU A 89 -0.72 -2.69 -7.89
CA LEU A 89 0.63 -2.20 -8.12
C LEU A 89 1.03 -2.25 -9.59
N THR A 90 0.68 -3.32 -10.28
CA THR A 90 0.93 -3.43 -11.73
C THR A 90 0.26 -2.30 -12.50
N VAL A 91 -0.97 -1.95 -12.12
CA VAL A 91 -1.76 -0.93 -12.81
C VAL A 91 -1.18 0.47 -12.65
N ILE A 92 -0.53 0.75 -11.51
CA ILE A 92 0.08 2.07 -11.24
C ILE A 92 1.59 2.10 -11.49
N HIS A 93 2.14 1.08 -12.13
CA HIS A 93 3.59 0.94 -12.39
C HIS A 93 4.44 1.01 -11.12
N ALA A 94 3.96 0.43 -10.05
CA ALA A 94 4.68 0.37 -8.78
C ALA A 94 5.28 -1.01 -8.54
N VAL A 95 6.41 -1.03 -7.86
CA VAL A 95 7.09 -2.26 -7.42
C VAL A 95 7.15 -2.22 -5.90
N LEU A 96 6.77 -3.33 -5.27
CA LEU A 96 6.95 -3.49 -3.82
C LEU A 96 8.45 -3.63 -3.52
N ALA A 97 9.03 -2.56 -3.00
CA ALA A 97 10.47 -2.47 -2.77
C ALA A 97 10.88 -2.92 -1.37
N GLU A 98 10.09 -2.56 -0.36
CA GLU A 98 10.37 -2.88 1.02
C GLU A 98 9.08 -3.23 1.76
N ARG A 99 9.20 -4.09 2.78
CA ARG A 99 8.09 -4.50 3.63
C ARG A 99 8.54 -4.67 5.08
N VAL A 100 7.71 -4.26 6.01
CA VAL A 100 7.89 -4.52 7.44
C VAL A 100 6.55 -4.97 7.99
N HIS A 101 6.51 -6.16 8.58
CA HIS A 101 5.30 -6.73 9.16
C HIS A 101 5.46 -6.90 10.65
N ALA A 102 4.87 -6.02 11.45
CA ALA A 102 4.79 -6.16 12.90
C ALA A 102 3.70 -7.19 13.24
N VAL A 103 4.04 -8.16 14.06
CA VAL A 103 3.18 -9.30 14.41
C VAL A 103 3.01 -9.32 15.93
N GLY A 104 1.80 -9.63 16.40
CA GLY A 104 1.52 -9.74 17.82
C GLY A 104 1.36 -8.40 18.54
N ALA A 105 0.92 -7.37 17.84
CA ALA A 105 0.84 -6.01 18.39
C ALA A 105 -0.15 -5.88 19.56
N ASP A 106 -1.11 -6.81 19.71
CA ASP A 106 -2.06 -6.83 20.83
C ASP A 106 -1.52 -7.56 22.05
N SER A 107 -0.36 -8.20 21.95
CA SER A 107 0.27 -8.88 23.10
C SER A 107 0.82 -7.84 24.08
N PRO A 108 0.66 -8.07 25.43
CA PRO A 108 1.29 -7.22 26.42
C PRO A 108 2.83 -7.26 26.36
N ASP A 109 3.40 -8.33 25.78
CA ASP A 109 4.85 -8.49 25.61
C ASP A 109 5.37 -7.95 24.28
N PHE A 110 4.51 -7.28 23.51
CA PHE A 110 4.91 -6.74 22.20
C PHE A 110 6.00 -5.69 22.33
N GLU A 111 7.09 -5.90 21.59
CA GLU A 111 8.20 -4.97 21.52
C GLU A 111 8.24 -4.30 20.14
N PRO A 112 7.92 -3.00 20.03
CA PRO A 112 7.92 -2.31 18.74
C PRO A 112 9.31 -2.02 18.19
N ALA A 113 10.33 -1.96 19.05
CA ALA A 113 11.67 -1.50 18.66
C ALA A 113 12.28 -2.21 17.44
N PRO A 114 12.24 -3.55 17.30
CA PRO A 114 12.78 -4.22 16.12
C PRO A 114 12.09 -3.81 14.82
N TYR A 115 10.77 -3.60 14.87
CA TYR A 115 9.99 -3.19 13.69
C TYR A 115 10.24 -1.73 13.33
N LEU A 116 10.38 -0.85 14.31
CA LEU A 116 10.73 0.55 14.10
C LEU A 116 12.12 0.67 13.46
N GLU A 117 13.07 -0.12 13.93
CA GLU A 117 14.41 -0.14 13.33
C GLU A 117 14.36 -0.68 11.89
N ALA A 118 13.59 -1.74 11.64
CA ALA A 118 13.42 -2.27 10.28
C ALA A 118 12.80 -1.22 9.35
N ALA A 119 11.81 -0.47 9.83
CA ALA A 119 11.18 0.62 9.05
C ALA A 119 12.19 1.74 8.77
N ARG A 120 13.01 2.10 9.76
CA ARG A 120 14.06 3.10 9.59
C ARG A 120 15.07 2.68 8.52
N LEU A 121 15.52 1.42 8.56
CA LEU A 121 16.44 0.88 7.56
C LEU A 121 15.81 0.84 6.17
N ALA A 122 14.54 0.45 6.07
CA ALA A 122 13.80 0.49 4.80
C ALA A 122 13.75 1.91 4.23
N ALA A 123 13.48 2.91 5.07
CA ALA A 123 13.47 4.31 4.64
C ALA A 123 14.83 4.75 4.09
N HIS A 124 15.93 4.35 4.75
CA HIS A 124 17.27 4.66 4.26
C HIS A 124 17.57 4.05 2.90
N ARG A 125 17.08 2.85 2.63
CA ARG A 125 17.26 2.20 1.32
C ARG A 125 16.45 2.87 0.21
N MET A 126 15.45 3.69 0.55
CA MET A 126 14.58 4.37 -0.42
C MET A 126 15.07 5.77 -0.82
N VAL A 127 16.04 6.31 -0.14
CA VAL A 127 16.61 7.64 -0.44
C VAL A 127 17.98 7.56 -1.08
#